data_4a65d399db792b9e1e1d563ec9ea5225
#
_entry.id   4a65d399db792b9e1e1d563ec9ea5225
#
_cell.length_a   1.000
_cell.length_b   1.000
_cell.length_c   1.000
_cell.angle_alpha   90.00
_cell.angle_beta   90.00
_cell.angle_gamma   90.00
#
_symmetry.space_group_name_H-M   'P 1'
#
loop_
_entity.id
_entity.type
_entity.pdbx_description
1 polymer ?
#
loop_
_entity_poly.entity_id
_entity_poly.type
_entity_poly.pdbx_seq_one_letter_code
_entity_poly.pdbx_strand_id
1 'polypeptide(L)' 'MKFAEIAVDAPTGYNRTFSYSIPNTLVVKPGHSVIVPFGPQLRQGIVMEVLGEAQVEN' A
#
# COMPACT_ATOMS: atom_id res chain seq x y z
N MET A 1 -5.39 -13.24 1.29
CA MET A 1 -4.86 -11.95 1.72
C MET A 1 -4.47 -11.13 0.51
N LYS A 2 -4.74 -9.86 0.53
CA LYS A 2 -4.41 -8.97 -0.57
C LYS A 2 -3.25 -8.07 -0.18
N PHE A 3 -2.59 -7.55 -1.19
CA PHE A 3 -1.50 -6.59 -1.00
C PHE A 3 -1.75 -5.38 -1.88
N ALA A 4 -1.29 -4.25 -1.42
CA ALA A 4 -1.36 -3.02 -2.21
C ALA A 4 0.04 -2.45 -2.37
N GLU A 5 0.32 -1.97 -3.57
CA GLU A 5 1.51 -1.17 -3.82
C GLU A 5 1.12 0.27 -3.57
N ILE A 6 1.78 0.89 -2.61
CA ILE A 6 1.40 2.22 -2.15
C ILE A 6 2.58 3.17 -2.29
N ALA A 7 2.32 4.28 -2.97
CA ALA A 7 3.30 5.36 -3.07
C ALA A 7 3.18 6.20 -1.80
N VAL A 8 4.17 6.10 -0.94
CA VAL A 8 4.12 6.72 0.38
C VAL A 8 4.72 8.12 0.32
N ASP A 9 4.05 9.08 0.98
CA ASP A 9 4.55 10.44 1.09
C ASP A 9 5.68 10.47 2.11
N ALA A 10 6.88 10.24 1.64
CA ALA A 10 8.07 10.19 2.46
C ALA A 10 9.00 11.33 2.06
N PRO A 11 10.04 11.61 2.86
CA PRO A 11 10.96 12.72 2.54
C PRO A 11 11.58 12.62 1.15
N THR A 12 11.65 11.42 0.58
CA THR A 12 12.18 11.24 -0.76
C THR A 12 11.13 11.46 -1.85
N GLY A 13 9.90 11.83 -1.46
CA GLY A 13 8.83 12.03 -2.42
C GLY A 13 8.08 10.75 -2.72
N TYR A 14 7.23 10.78 -3.76
CA TYR A 14 6.38 9.67 -4.13
C TYR A 14 7.00 8.78 -5.19
N ASN A 15 8.31 8.80 -5.33
CA ASN A 15 8.95 8.08 -6.42
C ASN A 15 9.21 6.61 -6.11
N ARG A 16 8.74 6.11 -4.97
CA ARG A 16 8.89 4.71 -4.60
C ARG A 16 7.58 4.20 -4.04
N THR A 17 7.33 2.90 -4.28
CA THR A 17 6.17 2.25 -3.70
C THR A 17 6.64 1.16 -2.76
N PHE A 18 5.75 0.83 -1.83
CA PHE A 18 5.99 -0.24 -0.86
C PHE A 18 4.77 -1.13 -0.81
N SER A 19 4.99 -2.41 -0.57
CA SER A 19 3.91 -3.38 -0.50
C SER A 19 3.38 -3.46 0.91
N TYR A 20 2.06 -3.38 1.05
CA TYR A 20 1.39 -3.50 2.34
C TYR A 20 0.31 -4.55 2.23
N SER A 21 0.15 -5.36 3.27
CA SER A 21 -0.94 -6.31 3.32
C SER A 21 -2.24 -5.59 3.65
N ILE A 22 -3.34 -6.07 3.10
CA ILE A 22 -4.65 -5.46 3.28
C ILE A 22 -5.56 -6.48 3.95
N PRO A 23 -6.18 -6.14 5.09
CA PRO A 23 -7.16 -7.04 5.70
C PRO A 23 -8.31 -7.32 4.74
N ASN A 24 -8.84 -8.53 4.79
CA ASN A 24 -9.92 -8.91 3.90
C ASN A 24 -11.18 -8.08 4.11
N THR A 25 -11.33 -7.48 5.28
CA THR A 25 -12.49 -6.65 5.58
C THR A 25 -12.39 -5.25 5.03
N LEU A 26 -11.26 -4.90 4.46
CA LEU A 26 -11.02 -3.55 3.97
C LEU A 26 -11.02 -3.55 2.45
N VAL A 27 -11.76 -2.61 1.86
CA VAL A 27 -11.82 -2.47 0.41
C VAL A 27 -11.03 -1.24 0.02
N VAL A 28 -9.96 -1.45 -0.75
CA VAL A 28 -9.17 -0.34 -1.29
C VAL A 28 -9.03 -0.52 -2.79
N LYS A 29 -8.89 0.59 -3.48
CA LYS A 29 -8.76 0.59 -4.93
C LYS A 29 -7.65 1.54 -5.33
N PRO A 30 -7.07 1.34 -6.52
CA PRO A 30 -6.07 2.29 -7.02
C PRO A 30 -6.61 3.71 -7.01
N GLY A 31 -5.78 4.63 -6.58
CA GLY A 31 -6.16 6.02 -6.46
C GLY A 31 -6.63 6.44 -5.09
N HIS A 32 -6.93 5.48 -4.22
CA HIS A 32 -7.35 5.81 -2.86
C HIS A 32 -6.18 6.37 -2.07
N SER A 33 -6.49 7.33 -1.20
CA SER A 33 -5.54 7.87 -0.25
C SER A 33 -5.67 7.07 1.05
N VAL A 34 -4.56 6.65 1.60
CA VAL A 34 -4.54 5.81 2.80
C VAL A 34 -3.47 6.30 3.76
N ILE A 35 -3.59 5.87 5.01
CA ILE A 35 -2.57 6.12 6.01
C ILE A 35 -1.90 4.79 6.33
N VAL A 36 -0.60 4.75 6.23
CA VAL A 36 0.16 3.51 6.40
C VAL A 36 1.31 3.74 7.39
N PRO A 37 1.73 2.68 8.07
CA PRO A 37 2.93 2.78 8.90
C PRO A 37 4.17 2.84 8.01
N PHE A 38 5.08 3.72 8.38
CA PHE A 38 6.32 3.90 7.65
C PHE A 38 7.42 4.12 8.67
N GLY A 39 8.09 3.04 9.07
CA GLY A 39 9.00 3.10 10.19
C GLY A 39 8.23 3.40 11.47
N PRO A 40 8.69 4.34 12.29
CA PRO A 40 8.00 4.67 13.55
C PRO A 40 6.86 5.66 13.37
N GLN A 41 6.54 6.04 12.14
CA GLN A 41 5.56 7.08 11.87
C GLN A 41 4.44 6.55 11.01
N LEU A 42 3.32 7.29 11.00
CA LEU A 42 2.26 7.06 10.05
C LEU A 42 2.40 8.08 8.94
N ARG A 43 2.23 7.63 7.71
CA ARG A 43 2.37 8.48 6.54
C ARG A 43 1.19 8.28 5.61
N GLN A 44 0.86 9.33 4.88
CA GLN A 44 -0.15 9.24 3.85
C GLN A 44 0.44 8.61 2.61
N GLY A 45 -0.35 7.82 1.92
CA GLY A 45 0.07 7.21 0.68
C GLY A 45 -1.07 7.11 -0.30
N ILE A 46 -0.73 6.81 -1.54
CA ILE A 46 -1.70 6.63 -2.61
C ILE A 46 -1.59 5.20 -3.09
N VAL A 47 -2.73 4.51 -3.15
CA VAL A 47 -2.75 3.14 -3.65
C VAL A 47 -2.53 3.17 -5.15
N MET A 48 -1.47 2.52 -5.60
CA MET A 48 -1.14 2.45 -7.01
C MET A 48 -1.70 1.21 -7.66
N GLU A 49 -1.69 0.10 -6.92
CA GLU A 49 -2.14 -1.17 -7.47
C GLU A 49 -2.56 -2.08 -6.33
N VAL A 50 -3.54 -2.93 -6.59
CA VAL A 50 -3.98 -3.93 -5.62
C VAL A 50 -3.73 -5.30 -6.23
N LEU A 51 -3.04 -6.15 -5.47
CA LEU A 51 -2.66 -7.48 -5.94
C LEU A 51 -3.33 -8.53 -5.08
N GLY A 52 -3.82 -9.58 -5.71
CA GLY A 52 -4.40 -10.68 -4.99
C GLY A 52 -3.33 -11.61 -4.44
N GLU A 53 -3.75 -12.50 -3.56
CA GLU A 53 -2.79 -13.41 -2.93
C GLU A 53 -2.28 -14.47 -3.90
N ALA A 54 -2.91 -14.60 -5.03
CA ALA A 54 -2.48 -15.60 -6.01
C ALA A 54 -1.09 -15.30 -6.56
N GLN A 55 -0.65 -14.09 -6.43
CA GLN A 55 0.70 -13.72 -6.85
C GLN A 55 1.76 -14.33 -5.98
N VAL A 56 1.35 -14.74 -4.85
CA VAL A 56 2.33 -15.33 -3.96
C VAL A 56 2.54 -16.74 -4.40
N GLU A 57 3.38 -17.13 -4.86
CA GLU A 57 3.51 -18.48 -5.22
C GLU A 57 4.29 -19.19 -4.63
N ASN A 58 4.10 -19.43 -4.33
CA ASN A 58 4.67 -20.03 -3.89
C ASN A 58 5.09 -20.19 -3.56
#